data_d37c8f447b95887835313d8683a0210e
#
_entry.id   d37c8f447b95887835313d8683a0210e
#
_cell.length_a   1.000
_cell.length_b   1.000
_cell.length_c   1.000
_cell.angle_alpha   90.00
_cell.angle_beta   90.00
_cell.angle_gamma   90.00
#
_symmetry.space_group_name_H-M   'P 1'
#
loop_
_entity.id
_entity.type
_entity.pdbx_description
1 polymer ?
#
loop_
_entity_poly.entity_id
_entity_poly.type
_entity_poly.pdbx_seq_one_letter_code
_entity_poly.pdbx_strand_id
1 'polypeptide(L)'
;MRRPGADALDPMNPHAHPATAPRSLPRRALRWAAVFLLGTVAVMAGCGTLDEKQRAWIFQPTDRTWGGGYQAEGMKEVWIDFKSQETGAPARLNALWLPQAKADAPVLLYLHGARWDVRSSAQRMRRMHELGFAVLGIDYRGFGRSSAALPSETLAHEDALAAWQWLAERHPNVKRYVFGHSLGGAIAVRLAGEVDDAAGLMVEGSFTSIADVVQTTRWGWLPLSPLITQRFDAGSHIERVKAPLLVVHGSEDRLIQPTLGRALFERARSPKRFVLVDGGTHHNTNAVGQEAYRTAIAELFGWRSVN
;
A
#
# COMPACT_ATOMS: atom_id res chain seq x y z
N MET A 1 93.00 8.71 -45.18
CA MET A 1 93.06 7.27 -45.42
C MET A 1 92.34 6.47 -44.38
N ARG A 2 91.28 5.84 -44.74
CA ARG A 2 90.70 4.55 -44.48
C ARG A 2 89.18 4.60 -44.66
N ARG A 3 88.76 3.71 -45.48
CA ARG A 3 87.40 3.49 -45.96
C ARG A 3 86.52 2.69 -44.97
N PRO A 4 85.27 2.57 -45.25
CA PRO A 4 84.20 2.25 -44.32
C PRO A 4 83.94 0.74 -44.18
N GLY A 5 83.34 0.34 -43.12
CA GLY A 5 82.88 -1.03 -42.85
C GLY A 5 81.35 -1.14 -43.00
N ALA A 6 81.04 -2.24 -43.62
CA ALA A 6 79.84 -2.69 -44.23
C ALA A 6 78.62 -2.90 -43.29
N ASP A 7 77.49 -2.78 -43.95
CA ASP A 7 76.14 -3.17 -43.58
C ASP A 7 76.04 -4.50 -42.83
N ALA A 8 75.27 -4.50 -41.75
CA ALA A 8 74.66 -5.67 -41.18
C ALA A 8 73.15 -5.60 -41.42
N LEU A 9 72.68 -6.46 -42.29
CA LEU A 9 71.31 -6.72 -42.60
C LEU A 9 70.66 -7.37 -41.36
N ASP A 10 69.62 -6.73 -40.85
CA ASP A 10 68.78 -7.26 -39.79
C ASP A 10 67.83 -8.34 -40.37
N PRO A 11 67.78 -9.58 -39.81
CA PRO A 11 66.92 -10.63 -40.36
C PRO A 11 65.45 -10.36 -40.00
N MET A 12 64.63 -10.41 -41.05
CA MET A 12 63.16 -10.34 -40.99
C MET A 12 62.59 -11.23 -39.84
N ASN A 13 61.83 -10.64 -38.98
CA ASN A 13 61.03 -11.32 -37.95
C ASN A 13 59.75 -11.91 -38.61
N PRO A 14 59.56 -13.23 -38.69
CA PRO A 14 58.46 -13.88 -39.38
C PRO A 14 57.15 -14.00 -38.54
N HIS A 15 57.07 -13.34 -37.40
CA HIS A 15 55.91 -13.45 -36.48
C HIS A 15 55.08 -12.18 -36.33
N ALA A 16 54.96 -11.34 -37.35
CA ALA A 16 53.97 -10.29 -37.33
C ALA A 16 52.57 -10.91 -37.60
N HIS A 17 51.84 -11.21 -36.55
CA HIS A 17 50.42 -11.56 -36.65
C HIS A 17 49.66 -10.35 -37.24
N PRO A 18 48.86 -10.51 -38.30
CA PRO A 18 48.04 -9.43 -38.82
C PRO A 18 46.99 -9.08 -37.77
N ALA A 19 46.97 -7.82 -37.32
CA ALA A 19 45.91 -7.28 -36.47
C ALA A 19 44.56 -7.51 -37.18
N THR A 20 43.75 -8.37 -36.61
CA THR A 20 42.40 -8.63 -37.10
C THR A 20 41.58 -7.36 -36.90
N ALA A 21 41.25 -6.69 -38.00
CA ALA A 21 40.36 -5.55 -38.01
C ALA A 21 39.00 -5.94 -37.39
N PRO A 22 38.37 -5.07 -36.56
CA PRO A 22 37.09 -5.37 -35.98
C PRO A 22 36.06 -5.62 -37.08
N ARG A 23 35.45 -6.81 -37.10
CA ARG A 23 34.39 -7.17 -38.02
C ARG A 23 33.22 -6.24 -37.81
N SER A 24 32.93 -5.35 -38.77
CA SER A 24 31.74 -4.53 -38.77
C SER A 24 30.51 -5.43 -38.85
N LEU A 25 29.57 -5.25 -37.91
CA LEU A 25 28.29 -5.96 -37.93
C LEU A 25 27.56 -5.68 -39.26
N PRO A 26 26.96 -6.70 -39.90
CA PRO A 26 26.26 -6.51 -41.17
C PRO A 26 25.08 -5.53 -40.95
N ARG A 27 24.92 -4.60 -41.86
CA ARG A 27 23.88 -3.55 -41.83
C ARG A 27 22.48 -4.09 -41.53
N ARG A 28 22.17 -5.34 -41.85
CA ARG A 28 20.92 -6.03 -41.51
C ARG A 28 20.81 -6.31 -39.99
N ALA A 29 21.87 -6.77 -39.37
CA ALA A 29 21.90 -7.02 -37.92
C ALA A 29 21.73 -5.72 -37.14
N LEU A 30 22.32 -4.62 -37.59
CA LEU A 30 22.15 -3.29 -36.98
C LEU A 30 20.70 -2.79 -37.07
N ARG A 31 20.03 -3.03 -38.21
CA ARG A 31 18.61 -2.68 -38.41
C ARG A 31 17.70 -3.48 -37.49
N TRP A 32 17.91 -4.78 -37.37
CA TRP A 32 17.12 -5.62 -36.43
C TRP A 32 17.36 -5.27 -34.98
N ALA A 33 18.60 -4.96 -34.61
CA ALA A 33 18.92 -4.47 -33.25
C ALA A 33 18.22 -3.13 -32.95
N ALA A 34 18.17 -2.20 -33.91
CA ALA A 34 17.45 -0.94 -33.76
C ALA A 34 15.91 -1.14 -33.63
N VAL A 35 15.33 -2.02 -34.44
CA VAL A 35 13.89 -2.37 -34.35
C VAL A 35 13.57 -3.01 -33.00
N PHE A 36 14.40 -3.93 -32.54
CA PHE A 36 14.24 -4.57 -31.24
C PHE A 36 14.34 -3.55 -30.11
N LEU A 37 15.35 -2.66 -30.16
CA LEU A 37 15.53 -1.59 -29.16
C LEU A 37 14.32 -0.65 -29.13
N LEU A 38 13.86 -0.18 -30.30
CA LEU A 38 12.68 0.68 -30.39
C LEU A 38 11.41 -0.02 -29.89
N GLY A 39 11.23 -1.30 -30.22
CA GLY A 39 10.13 -2.12 -29.69
C GLY A 39 10.19 -2.23 -28.17
N THR A 40 11.37 -2.49 -27.62
CA THR A 40 11.57 -2.57 -26.16
C THR A 40 11.26 -1.23 -25.48
N VAL A 41 11.75 -0.11 -26.04
CA VAL A 41 11.47 1.24 -25.52
C VAL A 41 9.97 1.55 -25.56
N ALA A 42 9.29 1.21 -26.66
CA ALA A 42 7.85 1.43 -26.80
C ALA A 42 7.05 0.60 -25.77
N VAL A 43 7.43 -0.66 -25.53
CA VAL A 43 6.82 -1.52 -24.51
C VAL A 43 7.07 -0.96 -23.11
N MET A 44 8.29 -0.55 -22.79
CA MET A 44 8.63 0.03 -21.48
C MET A 44 7.87 1.33 -21.21
N ALA A 45 7.79 2.23 -22.21
CA ALA A 45 7.01 3.46 -22.10
C ALA A 45 5.50 3.16 -21.93
N GLY A 46 4.98 2.18 -22.66
CA GLY A 46 3.58 1.73 -22.53
C GLY A 46 3.28 1.15 -21.15
N CYS A 47 4.18 0.37 -20.58
CA CYS A 47 4.03 -0.17 -19.23
C CYS A 47 4.07 0.93 -18.16
N GLY A 48 4.96 1.93 -18.28
CA GLY A 48 5.03 3.05 -17.36
C GLY A 48 3.75 3.87 -17.35
N THR A 49 3.22 4.21 -18.54
CA THR A 49 1.95 4.97 -18.65
C THR A 49 0.74 4.16 -18.14
N LEU A 50 0.74 2.84 -18.31
CA LEU A 50 -0.30 1.96 -17.78
C LEU A 50 -0.29 1.96 -16.25
N ASP A 51 0.89 1.83 -15.63
CA ASP A 51 1.05 1.87 -14.18
C ASP A 51 0.57 3.20 -13.58
N GLU A 52 1.02 4.32 -14.14
CA GLU A 52 0.58 5.65 -13.68
C GLU A 52 -0.93 5.83 -13.77
N LYS A 53 -1.57 5.39 -14.84
CA LYS A 53 -3.02 5.45 -15.00
C LYS A 53 -3.74 4.55 -14.00
N GLN A 54 -3.22 3.35 -13.72
CA GLN A 54 -3.80 2.48 -12.71
C GLN A 54 -3.67 3.08 -11.31
N ARG A 55 -2.52 3.63 -10.95
CA ARG A 55 -2.30 4.35 -9.69
C ARG A 55 -3.29 5.50 -9.52
N ALA A 56 -3.40 6.36 -10.53
CA ALA A 56 -4.34 7.47 -10.51
C ALA A 56 -5.81 7.00 -10.41
N TRP A 57 -6.17 5.92 -11.10
CA TRP A 57 -7.53 5.39 -11.09
C TRP A 57 -7.91 4.66 -9.79
N ILE A 58 -6.98 3.86 -9.24
CA ILE A 58 -7.20 3.09 -8.02
C ILE A 58 -7.25 4.01 -6.81
N PHE A 59 -6.26 4.87 -6.65
CA PHE A 59 -6.17 5.74 -5.47
C PHE A 59 -7.10 6.95 -5.57
N GLN A 60 -7.25 7.55 -6.77
CA GLN A 60 -7.96 8.80 -6.99
C GLN A 60 -7.56 9.88 -5.96
N PRO A 61 -6.23 10.18 -5.85
CA PRO A 61 -5.72 11.04 -4.80
C PRO A 61 -6.28 12.45 -4.91
N THR A 62 -6.57 13.07 -3.78
CA THR A 62 -7.11 14.42 -3.71
C THR A 62 -6.75 15.09 -2.39
N ASP A 63 -6.66 16.41 -2.41
CA ASP A 63 -6.58 17.27 -1.24
C ASP A 63 -7.97 17.69 -0.70
N ARG A 64 -9.05 17.19 -1.33
CA ARG A 64 -10.43 17.55 -0.97
C ARG A 64 -10.94 16.68 0.16
N THR A 65 -11.65 17.31 1.09
CA THR A 65 -12.38 16.64 2.15
C THR A 65 -13.85 16.49 1.76
N TRP A 66 -14.36 15.27 1.76
CA TRP A 66 -15.78 15.02 1.61
C TRP A 66 -16.54 15.49 2.86
N GLY A 67 -17.64 16.20 2.67
CA GLY A 67 -18.46 16.71 3.79
C GLY A 67 -17.90 17.96 4.48
N GLY A 68 -16.90 18.64 3.89
CA GLY A 68 -16.43 19.96 4.35
C GLY A 68 -15.47 19.98 5.53
N GLY A 69 -15.03 18.83 6.05
CA GLY A 69 -13.95 18.72 7.04
C GLY A 69 -14.32 19.09 8.49
N TYR A 70 -15.49 19.65 8.77
CA TYR A 70 -15.93 19.99 10.15
C TYR A 70 -16.00 18.76 11.07
N GLN A 71 -16.14 17.58 10.51
CA GLN A 71 -16.18 16.34 11.25
C GLN A 71 -14.84 16.01 11.97
N ALA A 72 -13.74 16.60 11.52
CA ALA A 72 -12.43 16.47 12.15
C ALA A 72 -12.18 17.51 13.27
N GLU A 73 -13.16 18.36 13.58
CA GLU A 73 -13.06 19.34 14.66
C GLU A 73 -12.72 18.67 15.98
N GLY A 74 -11.77 19.25 16.74
CA GLY A 74 -11.27 18.69 18.00
C GLY A 74 -10.25 17.55 17.87
N MET A 75 -9.95 17.08 16.64
CA MET A 75 -8.82 16.19 16.40
C MET A 75 -7.53 17.01 16.28
N LYS A 76 -6.43 16.50 16.84
CA LYS A 76 -5.13 17.16 16.77
C LYS A 76 -4.44 16.79 15.46
N GLU A 77 -4.03 17.80 14.70
CA GLU A 77 -3.17 17.59 13.55
C GLU A 77 -1.75 17.24 14.02
N VAL A 78 -1.18 16.18 13.49
CA VAL A 78 0.21 15.77 13.74
C VAL A 78 0.92 15.48 12.44
N TRP A 79 2.25 15.57 12.47
CA TRP A 79 3.10 15.35 11.32
C TRP A 79 4.09 14.24 11.59
N ILE A 80 4.29 13.38 10.59
CA ILE A 80 5.20 12.25 10.65
C ILE A 80 6.26 12.46 9.57
N ASP A 81 7.44 12.84 10.01
CA ASP A 81 8.60 13.03 9.14
C ASP A 81 9.43 11.74 9.11
N PHE A 82 9.82 11.30 7.91
CA PHE A 82 10.67 10.13 7.72
C PHE A 82 11.46 10.21 6.42
N LYS A 83 12.47 9.37 6.29
CA LYS A 83 13.20 9.21 5.02
C LYS A 83 12.64 8.01 4.30
N SER A 84 12.06 8.24 3.11
CA SER A 84 11.53 7.17 2.27
C SER A 84 12.64 6.24 1.80
N GLN A 85 12.47 4.95 1.98
CA GLN A 85 13.35 3.93 1.42
C GLN A 85 13.07 3.74 -0.07
N GLU A 86 11.80 3.87 -0.47
CA GLU A 86 11.36 3.72 -1.86
C GLU A 86 11.90 4.82 -2.78
N THR A 87 12.01 6.06 -2.29
CA THR A 87 12.44 7.20 -3.11
C THR A 87 13.81 7.76 -2.72
N GLY A 88 14.33 7.40 -1.54
CA GLY A 88 15.54 7.97 -0.94
C GLY A 88 15.38 9.40 -0.43
N ALA A 89 14.23 10.04 -0.66
CA ALA A 89 13.96 11.43 -0.32
C ALA A 89 13.26 11.59 1.05
N PRO A 90 13.35 12.77 1.70
CA PRO A 90 12.51 13.10 2.84
C PRO A 90 11.03 13.06 2.46
N ALA A 91 10.21 12.51 3.34
CA ALA A 91 8.76 12.45 3.20
C ALA A 91 8.09 12.88 4.50
N ARG A 92 6.87 13.41 4.39
CA ARG A 92 6.09 13.92 5.51
C ARG A 92 4.62 13.55 5.32
N LEU A 93 4.04 12.91 6.34
CA LEU A 93 2.62 12.60 6.35
C LEU A 93 1.86 13.57 7.26
N ASN A 94 0.72 14.01 6.78
CA ASN A 94 -0.29 14.66 7.59
C ASN A 94 -1.14 13.58 8.28
N ALA A 95 -1.43 13.76 9.55
CA ALA A 95 -2.22 12.81 10.32
C ALA A 95 -3.15 13.54 11.30
N LEU A 96 -4.23 12.88 11.65
CA LEU A 96 -5.17 13.31 12.70
C LEU A 96 -5.05 12.39 13.90
N TRP A 97 -4.82 12.98 15.06
CA TRP A 97 -4.73 12.28 16.33
C TRP A 97 -5.94 12.58 17.22
N LEU A 98 -6.62 11.53 17.66
CA LEU A 98 -7.73 11.61 18.60
C LEU A 98 -7.36 10.81 19.86
N PRO A 99 -6.81 11.48 20.91
CA PRO A 99 -6.35 10.82 22.12
C PRO A 99 -7.52 10.35 22.99
N GLN A 100 -7.29 9.32 23.81
CA GLN A 100 -8.15 8.94 24.91
C GLN A 100 -7.76 9.69 26.19
N ALA A 101 -8.70 9.79 27.12
CA ALA A 101 -8.45 10.35 28.45
C ALA A 101 -7.51 9.46 29.29
N LYS A 102 -7.57 8.14 29.12
CA LYS A 102 -6.71 7.17 29.79
C LYS A 102 -5.38 7.04 29.06
N ALA A 103 -4.27 7.20 29.77
CA ALA A 103 -2.93 7.12 29.21
C ALA A 103 -2.54 5.70 28.71
N ASP A 104 -3.16 4.67 29.26
CA ASP A 104 -2.96 3.26 28.94
C ASP A 104 -3.97 2.73 27.87
N ALA A 105 -4.79 3.61 27.33
CA ALA A 105 -5.73 3.24 26.28
C ALA A 105 -4.99 2.67 25.05
N PRO A 106 -5.50 1.60 24.44
CA PRO A 106 -4.90 1.05 23.23
C PRO A 106 -4.93 2.07 22.10
N VAL A 107 -3.90 2.06 21.26
CA VAL A 107 -3.81 2.94 20.10
C VAL A 107 -4.20 2.19 18.83
N LEU A 108 -4.86 2.88 17.91
CA LEU A 108 -5.33 2.37 16.64
C LEU A 108 -4.77 3.20 15.50
N LEU A 109 -4.01 2.56 14.61
CA LEU A 109 -3.67 3.14 13.32
C LEU A 109 -4.85 2.94 12.36
N TYR A 110 -5.44 4.05 11.92
CA TYR A 110 -6.52 4.07 10.95
C TYR A 110 -5.99 4.36 9.54
N LEU A 111 -6.28 3.47 8.60
CA LEU A 111 -5.88 3.52 7.21
C LEU A 111 -7.12 3.68 6.32
N HIS A 112 -7.24 4.86 5.67
CA HIS A 112 -8.40 5.18 4.85
C HIS A 112 -8.36 4.46 3.48
N GLY A 113 -9.51 4.43 2.81
CA GLY A 113 -9.66 3.89 1.46
C GLY A 113 -9.17 4.82 0.36
N ALA A 114 -9.49 4.47 -0.89
CA ALA A 114 -9.30 5.35 -2.03
C ALA A 114 -10.13 6.61 -1.92
N ARG A 115 -9.71 7.67 -2.62
CA ARG A 115 -10.34 8.98 -2.64
C ARG A 115 -10.28 9.70 -1.29
N TRP A 116 -10.48 10.98 -1.29
CA TRP A 116 -10.63 11.86 -0.15
C TRP A 116 -9.47 11.79 0.86
N ASP A 117 -9.29 12.85 1.60
CA ASP A 117 -8.32 12.95 2.68
C ASP A 117 -8.80 12.25 3.97
N VAL A 118 -7.91 12.14 4.95
CA VAL A 118 -8.21 11.51 6.25
C VAL A 118 -9.33 12.21 7.02
N ARG A 119 -9.54 13.51 6.79
CA ARG A 119 -10.65 14.29 7.43
C ARG A 119 -12.00 13.73 7.05
N SER A 120 -12.13 13.20 5.83
CA SER A 120 -13.35 12.53 5.36
C SER A 120 -13.68 11.26 6.14
N SER A 121 -12.69 10.69 6.83
CA SER A 121 -12.85 9.50 7.68
C SER A 121 -13.10 9.83 9.16
N ALA A 122 -13.17 11.11 9.53
CA ALA A 122 -13.23 11.54 10.92
C ALA A 122 -14.36 10.88 11.72
N GLN A 123 -15.54 10.70 11.12
CA GLN A 123 -16.66 10.03 11.80
C GLN A 123 -16.36 8.56 12.11
N ARG A 124 -15.68 7.86 11.20
CA ARG A 124 -15.27 6.46 11.45
C ARG A 124 -14.19 6.41 12.53
N MET A 125 -13.25 7.35 12.54
CA MET A 125 -12.26 7.48 13.60
C MET A 125 -12.92 7.75 14.97
N ARG A 126 -13.94 8.64 15.05
CA ARG A 126 -14.70 8.90 16.28
C ARG A 126 -15.38 7.64 16.80
N ARG A 127 -16.00 6.86 15.93
CA ARG A 127 -16.65 5.60 16.34
C ARG A 127 -15.66 4.60 16.90
N MET A 128 -14.45 4.53 16.34
CA MET A 128 -13.39 3.70 16.93
C MET A 128 -12.91 4.27 18.27
N HIS A 129 -12.87 5.60 18.39
CA HIS A 129 -12.55 6.25 19.66
C HIS A 129 -13.62 5.97 20.74
N GLU A 130 -14.90 5.98 20.39
CA GLU A 130 -16.01 5.59 21.29
C GLU A 130 -15.94 4.12 21.73
N LEU A 131 -15.24 3.27 20.99
CA LEU A 131 -14.91 1.90 21.36
C LEU A 131 -13.68 1.82 22.29
N GLY A 132 -13.08 2.95 22.65
CA GLY A 132 -12.02 3.06 23.65
C GLY A 132 -10.60 3.16 23.09
N PHE A 133 -10.42 3.29 21.77
CA PHE A 133 -9.10 3.47 21.16
C PHE A 133 -8.69 4.94 21.09
N ALA A 134 -7.43 5.25 21.39
CA ALA A 134 -6.81 6.46 20.86
C ALA A 134 -6.50 6.22 19.37
N VAL A 135 -6.90 7.13 18.47
CA VAL A 135 -6.89 6.87 17.03
C VAL A 135 -5.94 7.81 16.29
N LEU A 136 -5.02 7.25 15.53
CA LEU A 136 -4.20 7.96 14.56
C LEU A 136 -4.68 7.62 13.14
N GLY A 137 -5.19 8.59 12.39
CA GLY A 137 -5.47 8.44 10.97
C GLY A 137 -4.45 9.20 10.15
N ILE A 138 -3.94 8.65 9.08
CA ILE A 138 -2.95 9.28 8.20
C ILE A 138 -3.52 9.58 6.83
N ASP A 139 -3.01 10.63 6.18
CA ASP A 139 -3.04 10.79 4.75
C ASP A 139 -1.79 10.13 4.15
N TYR A 140 -1.97 9.25 3.19
CA TYR A 140 -0.82 8.75 2.41
C TYR A 140 -0.22 9.87 1.57
N ARG A 141 1.04 9.75 1.15
CA ARG A 141 1.62 10.66 0.17
C ARG A 141 0.71 10.78 -1.07
N GLY A 142 0.49 12.00 -1.52
CA GLY A 142 -0.46 12.33 -2.59
C GLY A 142 -1.89 12.62 -2.14
N PHE A 143 -2.19 12.46 -0.84
CA PHE A 143 -3.49 12.81 -0.26
C PHE A 143 -3.36 13.98 0.71
N GLY A 144 -4.44 14.75 0.82
CA GLY A 144 -4.60 15.81 1.78
C GLY A 144 -3.42 16.77 1.79
N ARG A 145 -2.73 16.84 2.94
CA ARG A 145 -1.58 17.73 3.16
C ARG A 145 -0.24 16.99 3.27
N SER A 146 -0.24 15.68 3.03
CA SER A 146 0.98 14.87 2.98
C SER A 146 1.86 15.24 1.78
N SER A 147 3.13 14.83 1.78
CA SER A 147 4.06 15.07 0.68
C SER A 147 3.44 14.70 -0.67
N ALA A 148 3.62 15.58 -1.66
CA ALA A 148 3.10 15.35 -3.00
C ALA A 148 3.76 14.12 -3.65
N ALA A 149 2.95 13.20 -4.14
CA ALA A 149 3.35 12.03 -4.91
C ALA A 149 2.16 11.49 -5.70
N LEU A 150 2.40 10.72 -6.74
CA LEU A 150 1.39 9.81 -7.24
C LEU A 150 1.47 8.54 -6.38
N PRO A 151 0.45 8.23 -5.55
CA PRO A 151 0.52 7.09 -4.64
C PRO A 151 0.64 5.77 -5.39
N SER A 152 1.27 4.79 -4.76
CA SER A 152 1.37 3.40 -5.23
C SER A 152 1.17 2.45 -4.04
N GLU A 153 0.98 1.17 -4.34
CA GLU A 153 0.89 0.14 -3.30
C GLU A 153 2.11 0.14 -2.37
N THR A 154 3.33 0.28 -2.93
CA THR A 154 4.57 0.32 -2.15
C THR A 154 4.68 1.58 -1.32
N LEU A 155 4.36 2.76 -1.89
CA LEU A 155 4.39 4.03 -1.16
C LEU A 155 3.37 4.06 -0.01
N ALA A 156 2.13 3.60 -0.27
CA ALA A 156 1.09 3.57 0.77
C ALA A 156 1.43 2.59 1.91
N HIS A 157 2.09 1.48 1.59
CA HIS A 157 2.58 0.54 2.60
C HIS A 157 3.72 1.16 3.43
N GLU A 158 4.69 1.81 2.80
CA GLU A 158 5.78 2.52 3.49
C GLU A 158 5.22 3.62 4.40
N ASP A 159 4.22 4.37 3.95
CA ASP A 159 3.56 5.40 4.74
C ASP A 159 2.87 4.82 5.98
N ALA A 160 2.18 3.68 5.82
CA ALA A 160 1.56 2.95 6.93
C ALA A 160 2.60 2.43 7.93
N LEU A 161 3.74 1.93 7.45
CA LEU A 161 4.85 1.47 8.29
C LEU A 161 5.49 2.63 9.07
N ALA A 162 5.71 3.78 8.44
CA ALA A 162 6.23 4.97 9.10
C ALA A 162 5.28 5.45 10.22
N ALA A 163 3.96 5.44 9.97
CA ALA A 163 2.97 5.77 10.98
C ALA A 163 2.92 4.74 12.12
N TRP A 164 3.10 3.46 11.82
CA TRP A 164 3.19 2.41 12.83
C TRP A 164 4.40 2.58 13.74
N GLN A 165 5.56 2.89 13.15
CA GLN A 165 6.80 3.18 13.90
C GLN A 165 6.64 4.43 14.76
N TRP A 166 6.03 5.49 14.23
CA TRP A 166 5.73 6.71 14.97
C TRP A 166 4.87 6.45 16.21
N LEU A 167 3.85 5.56 16.10
CA LEU A 167 3.04 5.12 17.24
C LEU A 167 3.86 4.30 18.24
N ALA A 168 4.75 3.42 17.75
CA ALA A 168 5.60 2.59 18.61
C ALA A 168 6.52 3.43 19.49
N GLU A 169 7.11 4.48 18.92
CA GLU A 169 8.01 5.39 19.63
C GLU A 169 7.30 6.21 20.69
N ARG A 170 6.07 6.66 20.42
CA ARG A 170 5.31 7.56 21.31
C ARG A 170 4.42 6.84 22.31
N HIS A 171 4.06 5.61 22.01
CA HIS A 171 3.19 4.77 22.82
C HIS A 171 3.77 3.36 23.01
N PRO A 172 5.02 3.23 23.54
CA PRO A 172 5.72 1.95 23.59
C PRO A 172 5.07 0.91 24.50
N ASN A 173 4.32 1.34 25.51
CA ASN A 173 3.79 0.48 26.57
C ASN A 173 2.30 0.15 26.39
N VAL A 174 1.69 0.53 25.28
CA VAL A 174 0.27 0.25 25.03
C VAL A 174 0.09 -0.69 23.85
N LYS A 175 -1.00 -1.44 23.87
CA LYS A 175 -1.36 -2.32 22.76
C LYS A 175 -1.67 -1.50 21.51
N ARG A 176 -1.10 -1.88 20.38
CA ARG A 176 -1.31 -1.24 19.08
C ARG A 176 -2.14 -2.11 18.16
N TYR A 177 -3.13 -1.50 17.54
CA TYR A 177 -4.07 -2.12 16.61
C TYR A 177 -4.02 -1.43 15.27
N VAL A 178 -4.38 -2.14 14.20
CA VAL A 178 -4.52 -1.59 12.86
C VAL A 178 -5.97 -1.72 12.43
N PHE A 179 -6.52 -0.67 11.85
CA PHE A 179 -7.83 -0.67 11.19
C PHE A 179 -7.69 -0.17 9.76
N GLY A 180 -8.18 -0.94 8.80
CA GLY A 180 -8.21 -0.53 7.40
C GLY A 180 -9.61 -0.61 6.80
N HIS A 181 -10.02 0.47 6.11
CA HIS A 181 -11.26 0.51 5.37
C HIS A 181 -11.01 0.42 3.87
N SER A 182 -11.74 -0.45 3.15
CA SER A 182 -11.66 -0.55 1.68
C SER A 182 -10.23 -0.85 1.23
N LEU A 183 -9.63 0.00 0.36
CA LEU A 183 -8.23 -0.09 -0.06
C LEU A 183 -7.28 -0.07 1.15
N GLY A 184 -7.57 0.75 2.16
CA GLY A 184 -6.81 0.78 3.42
C GLY A 184 -6.82 -0.55 4.16
N GLY A 185 -7.83 -1.40 3.95
CA GLY A 185 -7.88 -2.76 4.47
C GLY A 185 -6.77 -3.65 3.90
N ALA A 186 -6.52 -3.58 2.59
CA ALA A 186 -5.42 -4.30 1.96
C ALA A 186 -4.05 -3.82 2.46
N ILE A 187 -3.89 -2.49 2.66
CA ILE A 187 -2.68 -1.90 3.24
C ILE A 187 -2.50 -2.37 4.69
N ALA A 188 -3.58 -2.38 5.49
CA ALA A 188 -3.57 -2.84 6.88
C ALA A 188 -3.17 -4.32 7.00
N VAL A 189 -3.68 -5.17 6.11
CA VAL A 189 -3.33 -6.59 6.05
C VAL A 189 -1.85 -6.78 5.77
N ARG A 190 -1.30 -6.06 4.79
CA ARG A 190 0.12 -6.13 4.47
C ARG A 190 0.97 -5.67 5.64
N LEU A 191 0.66 -4.52 6.25
CA LEU A 191 1.35 -4.03 7.43
C LEU A 191 1.34 -5.05 8.57
N ALA A 192 0.15 -5.56 8.93
CA ALA A 192 0.01 -6.53 10.03
C ALA A 192 0.67 -7.89 9.74
N GLY A 193 0.90 -8.23 8.48
CA GLY A 193 1.66 -9.41 8.07
C GLY A 193 3.18 -9.26 8.17
N GLU A 194 3.68 -8.02 8.31
CA GLU A 194 5.11 -7.69 8.36
C GLU A 194 5.57 -7.26 9.77
N VAL A 195 4.67 -6.76 10.63
CA VAL A 195 5.00 -6.36 12.01
C VAL A 195 4.61 -7.46 13.00
N ASP A 196 5.45 -7.68 14.02
CA ASP A 196 5.22 -8.73 15.02
C ASP A 196 4.48 -8.24 16.27
N ASP A 197 4.26 -6.93 16.41
CA ASP A 197 3.76 -6.27 17.62
C ASP A 197 2.34 -5.72 17.48
N ALA A 198 1.62 -6.11 16.43
CA ALA A 198 0.21 -5.80 16.28
C ALA A 198 -0.62 -6.64 17.26
N ALA A 199 -1.37 -5.98 18.16
CA ALA A 199 -2.26 -6.65 19.11
C ALA A 199 -3.58 -7.11 18.46
N GLY A 200 -3.91 -6.58 17.29
CA GLY A 200 -5.07 -6.98 16.51
C GLY A 200 -5.18 -6.21 15.18
N LEU A 201 -5.83 -6.84 14.23
CA LEU A 201 -6.14 -6.28 12.92
C LEU A 201 -7.65 -6.24 12.72
N MET A 202 -8.16 -5.10 12.28
CA MET A 202 -9.56 -4.90 11.88
C MET A 202 -9.63 -4.46 10.42
N VAL A 203 -10.49 -5.09 9.64
CA VAL A 203 -10.67 -4.80 8.21
C VAL A 203 -12.14 -4.62 7.91
N GLU A 204 -12.52 -3.48 7.33
CA GLU A 204 -13.90 -3.17 6.96
C GLU A 204 -14.03 -2.97 5.45
N GLY A 205 -15.01 -3.68 4.83
CA GLY A 205 -15.36 -3.47 3.43
C GLY A 205 -14.20 -3.66 2.46
N SER A 206 -13.30 -4.61 2.71
CA SER A 206 -12.09 -4.85 1.92
C SER A 206 -12.17 -6.16 1.11
N PHE A 207 -11.07 -6.53 0.48
CA PHE A 207 -11.03 -7.53 -0.58
C PHE A 207 -9.72 -8.34 -0.53
N THR A 208 -9.67 -9.42 -1.30
CA THR A 208 -8.49 -10.29 -1.45
C THR A 208 -7.43 -9.70 -2.38
N SER A 209 -7.84 -9.06 -3.49
CA SER A 209 -6.96 -8.36 -4.43
C SER A 209 -7.74 -7.42 -5.34
N ILE A 210 -7.07 -6.45 -5.99
CA ILE A 210 -7.69 -5.62 -7.04
C ILE A 210 -8.17 -6.50 -8.20
N ALA A 211 -7.47 -7.58 -8.54
CA ALA A 211 -7.90 -8.50 -9.57
C ALA A 211 -9.26 -9.14 -9.24
N ASP A 212 -9.46 -9.56 -7.98
CA ASP A 212 -10.73 -10.14 -7.54
C ASP A 212 -11.85 -9.10 -7.54
N VAL A 213 -11.58 -7.84 -7.17
CA VAL A 213 -12.55 -6.74 -7.30
C VAL A 213 -12.97 -6.56 -8.76
N VAL A 214 -12.01 -6.53 -9.70
CA VAL A 214 -12.31 -6.40 -11.13
C VAL A 214 -13.18 -7.57 -11.62
N GLN A 215 -12.92 -8.79 -11.16
CA GLN A 215 -13.72 -9.97 -11.51
C GLN A 215 -15.18 -9.87 -11.06
N THR A 216 -15.50 -9.13 -10.00
CA THR A 216 -16.90 -8.92 -9.57
C THR A 216 -17.63 -7.85 -10.39
N THR A 217 -16.95 -7.14 -11.28
CA THR A 217 -17.55 -6.12 -12.15
C THR A 217 -18.06 -6.74 -13.45
N ARG A 218 -18.79 -5.94 -14.24
CA ARG A 218 -19.24 -6.32 -15.61
C ARG A 218 -18.10 -6.71 -16.56
N TRP A 219 -16.85 -6.34 -16.23
CA TRP A 219 -15.64 -6.64 -17.01
C TRP A 219 -14.91 -7.92 -16.53
N GLY A 220 -15.44 -8.60 -15.51
CA GLY A 220 -14.81 -9.76 -14.88
C GLY A 220 -14.55 -10.96 -15.82
N TRP A 221 -15.22 -11.02 -16.95
CA TRP A 221 -15.01 -12.03 -17.99
C TRP A 221 -13.73 -11.79 -18.81
N LEU A 222 -13.14 -10.58 -18.75
CA LEU A 222 -11.88 -10.26 -19.45
C LEU A 222 -10.68 -10.72 -18.61
N PRO A 223 -9.65 -11.34 -19.23
CA PRO A 223 -8.45 -11.75 -18.52
C PRO A 223 -7.52 -10.56 -18.22
N LEU A 224 -7.98 -9.61 -17.39
CA LEU A 224 -7.27 -8.37 -17.09
C LEU A 224 -6.20 -8.53 -16.00
N SER A 225 -6.22 -9.61 -15.25
CA SER A 225 -5.31 -9.85 -14.12
C SER A 225 -3.82 -9.68 -14.44
N PRO A 226 -3.29 -10.13 -15.60
CA PRO A 226 -1.87 -9.93 -15.93
C PRO A 226 -1.49 -8.47 -16.19
N LEU A 227 -2.46 -7.60 -16.46
CA LEU A 227 -2.24 -6.17 -16.72
C LEU A 227 -2.31 -5.31 -15.46
N ILE A 228 -2.73 -5.89 -14.33
CA ILE A 228 -2.86 -5.17 -13.06
C ILE A 228 -1.49 -5.05 -12.40
N THR A 229 -0.98 -3.81 -12.32
CA THR A 229 0.32 -3.47 -11.74
C THR A 229 0.22 -3.21 -10.23
N GLN A 230 -0.86 -2.57 -9.78
CA GLN A 230 -1.16 -2.29 -8.38
C GLN A 230 -2.10 -3.38 -7.85
N ARG A 231 -1.52 -4.46 -7.34
CA ARG A 231 -2.26 -5.70 -7.05
C ARG A 231 -3.04 -5.67 -5.75
N PHE A 232 -2.50 -5.03 -4.71
CA PHE A 232 -3.07 -5.06 -3.36
C PHE A 232 -3.50 -6.47 -2.96
N ASP A 233 -2.58 -7.43 -3.08
CA ASP A 233 -2.83 -8.85 -2.82
C ASP A 233 -2.91 -9.13 -1.31
N ALA A 234 -3.98 -8.63 -0.68
CA ALA A 234 -4.26 -8.89 0.72
C ALA A 234 -4.45 -10.40 0.99
N GLY A 235 -4.95 -11.14 0.01
CA GLY A 235 -5.17 -12.59 0.12
C GLY A 235 -3.89 -13.38 0.40
N SER A 236 -2.76 -12.98 -0.16
CA SER A 236 -1.46 -13.63 0.12
C SER A 236 -0.83 -13.15 1.43
N HIS A 237 -1.05 -11.89 1.80
CA HIS A 237 -0.49 -11.32 3.01
C HIS A 237 -1.23 -11.75 4.28
N ILE A 238 -2.56 -11.97 4.21
CA ILE A 238 -3.38 -12.32 5.37
C ILE A 238 -2.95 -13.63 6.04
N GLU A 239 -2.38 -14.55 5.29
CA GLU A 239 -1.87 -15.83 5.81
C GLU A 239 -0.68 -15.67 6.77
N ARG A 240 0.04 -14.52 6.66
CA ARG A 240 1.19 -14.19 7.50
C ARG A 240 0.79 -13.43 8.77
N VAL A 241 -0.42 -12.89 8.82
CA VAL A 241 -0.92 -12.15 9.97
C VAL A 241 -1.04 -13.06 11.18
N LYS A 242 -0.30 -12.74 12.24
CA LYS A 242 -0.30 -13.47 13.52
C LYS A 242 -1.33 -12.90 14.49
N ALA A 243 -1.58 -11.59 14.39
CA ALA A 243 -2.52 -10.88 15.22
C ALA A 243 -3.97 -11.37 15.03
N PRO A 244 -4.81 -11.40 16.07
CA PRO A 244 -6.23 -11.69 15.92
C PRO A 244 -6.89 -10.76 14.89
N LEU A 245 -7.75 -11.31 14.02
CA LEU A 245 -8.35 -10.64 12.88
C LEU A 245 -9.86 -10.48 13.03
N LEU A 246 -10.34 -9.24 12.97
CA LEU A 246 -11.76 -8.92 12.81
C LEU A 246 -12.01 -8.45 11.37
N VAL A 247 -12.81 -9.18 10.61
CA VAL A 247 -13.32 -8.74 9.30
C VAL A 247 -14.77 -8.34 9.45
N VAL A 248 -15.09 -7.11 9.07
CA VAL A 248 -16.45 -6.56 9.07
C VAL A 248 -16.85 -6.18 7.66
N HIS A 249 -18.07 -6.55 7.27
CA HIS A 249 -18.60 -6.21 5.95
C HIS A 249 -20.08 -5.87 6.04
N GLY A 250 -20.51 -4.90 5.23
CA GLY A 250 -21.92 -4.55 5.13
C GLY A 250 -22.64 -5.51 4.16
N SER A 251 -23.85 -5.96 4.52
CA SER A 251 -24.64 -6.87 3.66
C SER A 251 -25.05 -6.23 2.34
N GLU A 252 -25.15 -4.90 2.30
CA GLU A 252 -25.54 -4.11 1.12
C GLU A 252 -24.35 -3.39 0.47
N ASP A 253 -23.12 -3.83 0.72
CA ASP A 253 -21.96 -3.25 0.05
C ASP A 253 -21.95 -3.66 -1.44
N ARG A 254 -22.27 -2.68 -2.29
CA ARG A 254 -22.34 -2.83 -3.76
C ARG A 254 -21.02 -2.45 -4.45
N LEU A 255 -20.09 -1.82 -3.72
CA LEU A 255 -18.79 -1.43 -4.26
C LEU A 255 -17.79 -2.57 -4.14
N ILE A 256 -17.68 -3.13 -2.94
CA ILE A 256 -16.88 -4.32 -2.64
C ILE A 256 -17.83 -5.40 -2.12
N GLN A 257 -18.05 -6.44 -2.91
CA GLN A 257 -18.99 -7.47 -2.53
C GLN A 257 -18.59 -8.18 -1.22
N PRO A 258 -19.53 -8.48 -0.31
CA PRO A 258 -19.24 -9.15 0.98
C PRO A 258 -18.52 -10.49 0.82
N THR A 259 -18.68 -11.14 -0.32
CA THR A 259 -17.98 -12.39 -0.68
C THR A 259 -16.47 -12.22 -0.71
N LEU A 260 -15.95 -11.04 -1.08
CA LEU A 260 -14.50 -10.74 -1.07
C LEU A 260 -13.96 -10.61 0.36
N GLY A 261 -14.69 -9.95 1.25
CA GLY A 261 -14.35 -9.91 2.67
C GLY A 261 -14.41 -11.28 3.32
N ARG A 262 -15.39 -12.12 2.95
CA ARG A 262 -15.49 -13.50 3.39
C ARG A 262 -14.29 -14.33 2.92
N ALA A 263 -13.92 -14.22 1.64
CA ALA A 263 -12.76 -14.91 1.10
C ALA A 263 -11.44 -14.49 1.79
N LEU A 264 -11.30 -13.20 2.12
CA LEU A 264 -10.17 -12.72 2.91
C LEU A 264 -10.15 -13.35 4.31
N PHE A 265 -11.29 -13.37 4.99
CA PHE A 265 -11.45 -14.00 6.31
C PHE A 265 -11.08 -15.49 6.27
N GLU A 266 -11.53 -16.23 5.29
CA GLU A 266 -11.30 -17.67 5.17
C GLU A 266 -9.82 -18.02 5.05
N ARG A 267 -9.03 -17.21 4.33
CA ARG A 267 -7.58 -17.40 4.15
C ARG A 267 -6.75 -17.12 5.40
N ALA A 268 -7.25 -16.32 6.35
CA ALA A 268 -6.52 -16.00 7.57
C ALA A 268 -6.32 -17.23 8.45
N ARG A 269 -5.15 -17.34 9.09
CA ARG A 269 -4.78 -18.46 9.97
C ARG A 269 -4.82 -18.10 11.46
N SER A 270 -4.77 -16.82 11.78
CA SER A 270 -4.85 -16.31 13.16
C SER A 270 -6.25 -16.49 13.76
N PRO A 271 -6.42 -16.37 15.09
CA PRO A 271 -7.74 -16.24 15.70
C PRO A 271 -8.55 -15.16 14.98
N LYS A 272 -9.77 -15.47 14.56
CA LYS A 272 -10.50 -14.59 13.66
C LYS A 272 -12.00 -14.58 13.90
N ARG A 273 -12.63 -13.44 13.58
CA ARG A 273 -14.08 -13.27 13.58
C ARG A 273 -14.53 -12.55 12.33
N PHE A 274 -15.65 -12.98 11.75
CA PHE A 274 -16.32 -12.30 10.66
C PHE A 274 -17.65 -11.74 11.16
N VAL A 275 -17.93 -10.48 10.83
CA VAL A 275 -19.19 -9.81 11.14
C VAL A 275 -19.79 -9.30 9.85
N LEU A 276 -20.97 -9.79 9.49
CA LEU A 276 -21.80 -9.23 8.44
C LEU A 276 -22.81 -8.27 9.08
N VAL A 277 -22.71 -6.99 8.76
CA VAL A 277 -23.60 -5.95 9.30
C VAL A 277 -24.79 -5.83 8.37
N ASP A 278 -25.96 -6.20 8.87
CA ASP A 278 -27.21 -6.10 8.11
C ASP A 278 -27.57 -4.65 7.77
N GLY A 279 -27.97 -4.38 6.53
CA GLY A 279 -28.22 -3.04 6.01
C GLY A 279 -26.98 -2.15 5.89
N GLY A 280 -25.79 -2.67 6.19
CA GLY A 280 -24.51 -1.97 6.05
C GLY A 280 -24.13 -1.82 4.57
N THR A 281 -23.77 -0.60 4.16
CA THR A 281 -23.22 -0.28 2.83
C THR A 281 -21.72 -0.02 2.95
N HIS A 282 -21.00 0.14 1.81
CA HIS A 282 -19.57 0.47 1.81
C HIS A 282 -19.21 1.69 2.68
N HIS A 283 -20.12 2.62 2.85
CA HIS A 283 -19.86 3.90 3.52
C HIS A 283 -20.37 3.99 4.94
N ASN A 284 -21.40 3.21 5.33
CA ASN A 284 -22.06 3.34 6.62
C ASN A 284 -21.93 2.11 7.55
N THR A 285 -21.28 1.03 7.10
CA THR A 285 -21.13 -0.24 7.88
C THR A 285 -20.63 0.00 9.29
N ASN A 286 -19.63 0.86 9.48
CA ASN A 286 -19.12 1.21 10.81
C ASN A 286 -20.17 1.95 11.66
N ALA A 287 -21.06 2.74 11.05
CA ALA A 287 -22.11 3.45 11.79
C ALA A 287 -23.25 2.51 12.22
N VAL A 288 -23.72 1.69 11.28
CA VAL A 288 -24.82 0.75 11.51
C VAL A 288 -24.40 -0.37 12.45
N GLY A 289 -23.14 -0.84 12.31
CA GLY A 289 -22.61 -1.99 13.02
C GLY A 289 -21.94 -1.70 14.36
N GLN A 290 -22.07 -0.50 14.96
CA GLN A 290 -21.28 -0.10 16.14
C GLN A 290 -21.37 -1.10 17.30
N GLU A 291 -22.54 -1.66 17.58
CA GLU A 291 -22.70 -2.66 18.64
C GLU A 291 -22.07 -4.01 18.28
N ALA A 292 -22.18 -4.40 17.01
CA ALA A 292 -21.51 -5.61 16.52
C ALA A 292 -19.97 -5.48 16.58
N TYR A 293 -19.43 -4.27 16.34
CA TYR A 293 -18.01 -3.98 16.57
C TYR A 293 -17.64 -4.13 18.05
N ARG A 294 -18.43 -3.52 18.95
CA ARG A 294 -18.21 -3.58 20.41
C ARG A 294 -18.13 -5.03 20.88
N THR A 295 -19.11 -5.84 20.50
CA THR A 295 -19.17 -7.26 20.88
C THR A 295 -17.99 -8.04 20.30
N ALA A 296 -17.70 -7.87 19.01
CA ALA A 296 -16.62 -8.60 18.35
C ALA A 296 -15.22 -8.23 18.91
N ILE A 297 -14.99 -6.96 19.21
CA ILE A 297 -13.75 -6.47 19.83
C ILE A 297 -13.59 -7.05 21.25
N ALA A 298 -14.67 -7.06 22.05
CA ALA A 298 -14.63 -7.62 23.40
C ALA A 298 -14.30 -9.11 23.40
N GLU A 299 -14.91 -9.87 22.50
CA GLU A 299 -14.72 -11.32 22.40
C GLU A 299 -13.35 -11.70 21.81
N LEU A 300 -12.92 -11.00 20.77
CA LEU A 300 -11.72 -11.38 20.04
C LEU A 300 -10.44 -10.85 20.69
N PHE A 301 -10.45 -9.59 21.17
CA PHE A 301 -9.26 -8.93 21.71
C PHE A 301 -9.23 -8.89 23.24
N GLY A 302 -10.29 -9.38 23.91
CA GLY A 302 -10.42 -9.30 25.37
C GLY A 302 -10.56 -7.87 25.88
N TRP A 303 -10.92 -6.93 25.00
CA TRP A 303 -11.04 -5.51 25.27
C TRP A 303 -12.49 -5.10 25.44
N ARG A 304 -12.82 -4.49 26.58
CA ARG A 304 -14.13 -3.86 26.81
C ARG A 304 -13.91 -2.36 27.01
N SER A 305 -14.55 -1.53 26.17
CA SER A 305 -14.61 -0.10 26.45
C SER A 305 -15.25 0.09 27.84
N VAL A 306 -14.60 0.84 28.70
CA VAL A 306 -15.22 1.26 29.96
C VAL A 306 -16.13 2.42 29.60
N ASN A 307 -17.44 2.25 29.78
CA ASN A 307 -18.42 3.33 29.67
C ASN A 307 -18.10 4.42 30.69
#